data_8622da74ab0904c5838125ba1e580d58
#
_entry.id   8622da74ab0904c5838125ba1e580d58
#
_cell.length_a   1.000
_cell.length_b   1.000
_cell.length_c   1.000
_cell.angle_alpha   90.00
_cell.angle_beta   90.00
_cell.angle_gamma   90.00
#
_symmetry.space_group_name_H-M   'P 1'
#
loop_
_entity.id
_entity.type
_entity.pdbx_description
1 polymer ?
#
loop_
_entity_poly.entity_id
_entity_poly.type
_entity_poly.pdbx_seq_one_letter_code
_entity_poly.pdbx_strand_id
1 'polypeptide(L)'
;MTKKTRAPVSRAGKCPKSAASGRKTAPRRSSAPGSRPPAVSNGTKATIRRLKAQLARTQAQIEELQASADTDFLLGIPNRRGFERELNRAIAYIKRYRAGGALVVLDVDRLKPINDAFGHAAGDQVLKAIVTTLLAQVRASDVVGRLGGDEFALLLWNLSETDAKAKAATLEEAIDGLTFEFDGRTITAGASAGVAILDTHSEAGRALEAADSAMYVRKALRRHEAS
;
A
#
# COMPACT_ATOMS: atom_id res chain seq x y z
N MET A 1 49.38 -25.81 6.89
CA MET A 1 49.40 -26.22 8.30
C MET A 1 47.95 -26.24 8.78
N THR A 2 47.25 -27.35 8.55
CA THR A 2 46.96 -28.49 9.46
C THR A 2 46.47 -28.07 10.83
N LYS A 3 45.19 -28.31 11.19
CA LYS A 3 44.71 -29.57 11.76
C LYS A 3 43.20 -29.60 11.90
N LYS A 4 42.61 -30.63 11.36
CA LYS A 4 41.42 -31.43 11.69
C LYS A 4 41.44 -31.97 13.13
N THR A 5 40.25 -32.11 13.77
CA THR A 5 39.86 -33.21 14.69
C THR A 5 38.35 -33.12 14.87
N ARG A 6 37.54 -34.00 14.43
CA ARG A 6 37.09 -35.39 14.61
C ARG A 6 36.42 -35.65 15.98
N ALA A 7 35.14 -36.07 15.86
CA ALA A 7 34.26 -36.62 16.87
C ALA A 7 34.79 -37.92 17.53
N PRO A 8 34.15 -38.41 18.60
CA PRO A 8 33.70 -39.79 18.50
C PRO A 8 32.30 -40.09 19.06
N VAL A 9 31.84 -41.13 18.50
CA VAL A 9 30.66 -42.02 18.55
C VAL A 9 30.69 -42.92 19.81
N SER A 10 29.46 -43.45 20.15
CA SER A 10 29.16 -44.74 20.76
C SER A 10 29.03 -44.84 22.28
N ARG A 11 27.91 -45.36 22.82
CA ARG A 11 27.72 -46.81 22.95
C ARG A 11 26.35 -47.16 23.54
N ALA A 12 25.78 -48.22 22.98
CA ALA A 12 24.60 -48.96 23.42
C ALA A 12 24.84 -49.74 24.74
N GLY A 13 23.81 -49.86 25.52
CA GLY A 13 23.78 -50.75 26.70
C GLY A 13 22.48 -51.56 26.78
N LYS A 14 22.64 -52.83 26.76
CA LYS A 14 21.66 -53.91 26.69
C LYS A 14 20.79 -54.09 27.94
N CYS A 15 19.58 -54.60 27.72
CA CYS A 15 18.71 -55.27 28.73
C CYS A 15 19.41 -56.40 29.53
N PRO A 16 18.82 -56.81 30.66
CA PRO A 16 18.47 -58.21 30.78
C PRO A 16 17.00 -58.50 31.22
N LYS A 17 16.53 -59.65 30.75
CA LYS A 17 15.27 -60.34 31.10
C LYS A 17 15.43 -61.11 32.44
N SER A 18 14.33 -61.20 33.20
CA SER A 18 13.90 -62.46 33.90
C SER A 18 12.56 -62.20 34.54
N ALA A 19 11.80 -63.02 34.46
CA ALA A 19 10.69 -63.89 34.57
C ALA A 19 10.19 -64.03 36.04
N ALA A 20 8.90 -63.97 36.24
CA ALA A 20 7.98 -65.00 36.74
C ALA A 20 6.81 -64.43 37.54
N SER A 21 5.60 -64.81 37.09
CA SER A 21 4.52 -65.40 37.87
C SER A 21 3.84 -64.56 38.99
N GLY A 22 2.56 -64.30 38.76
CA GLY A 22 1.62 -63.84 39.78
C GLY A 22 0.25 -63.48 39.22
N ARG A 23 -0.57 -64.51 39.04
CA ARG A 23 -2.00 -64.39 38.68
C ARG A 23 -2.76 -63.73 39.83
N LYS A 24 -3.25 -62.49 39.65
CA LYS A 24 -4.37 -61.95 40.45
C LYS A 24 -5.34 -61.22 39.53
N THR A 25 -6.56 -61.73 39.58
CA THR A 25 -7.74 -61.21 38.90
C THR A 25 -8.04 -59.77 39.32
N ALA A 26 -8.00 -58.86 38.36
CA ALA A 26 -8.47 -57.51 38.56
C ALA A 26 -9.93 -57.35 38.11
N PRO A 27 -10.75 -56.51 38.76
CA PRO A 27 -12.17 -56.37 38.46
C PRO A 27 -12.34 -55.61 37.13
N ARG A 28 -13.26 -56.10 36.35
CA ARG A 28 -13.71 -55.53 35.06
C ARG A 28 -14.18 -54.09 35.27
N ARG A 29 -13.41 -53.10 34.86
CA ARG A 29 -13.85 -51.72 34.76
C ARG A 29 -14.84 -51.65 33.60
N SER A 30 -16.10 -51.33 33.90
CA SER A 30 -17.11 -50.94 32.95
C SER A 30 -16.65 -49.67 32.23
N SER A 31 -16.37 -49.79 30.95
CA SER A 31 -16.17 -48.66 30.08
C SER A 31 -17.47 -47.87 29.99
N ALA A 32 -17.52 -46.71 30.62
CA ALA A 32 -18.56 -45.72 30.39
C ALA A 32 -18.61 -45.37 28.88
N PRO A 33 -19.77 -45.27 28.25
CA PRO A 33 -19.86 -44.86 26.87
C PRO A 33 -19.39 -43.40 26.76
N GLY A 34 -18.32 -43.17 25.99
CA GLY A 34 -17.84 -41.86 25.68
C GLY A 34 -18.99 -41.02 25.12
N SER A 35 -19.31 -39.94 25.80
CA SER A 35 -20.31 -38.98 25.35
C SER A 35 -19.88 -38.37 24.02
N ARG A 36 -20.47 -38.86 22.94
CA ARG A 36 -20.38 -38.29 21.62
C ARG A 36 -20.85 -36.83 21.73
N PRO A 37 -20.08 -35.85 21.27
CA PRO A 37 -20.55 -34.46 21.32
C PRO A 37 -21.93 -34.35 20.63
N PRO A 38 -22.87 -33.57 21.18
CA PRO A 38 -24.22 -33.48 20.64
C PRO A 38 -24.16 -33.04 19.18
N ALA A 39 -24.83 -33.81 18.32
CA ALA A 39 -24.92 -33.45 16.90
C ALA A 39 -25.61 -32.10 16.78
N VAL A 40 -24.92 -31.11 16.16
CA VAL A 40 -25.46 -29.76 15.92
C VAL A 40 -26.80 -29.94 15.19
N SER A 41 -27.87 -29.42 15.78
CA SER A 41 -29.22 -29.57 15.23
C SER A 41 -29.31 -28.88 13.85
N ASN A 42 -30.18 -29.37 12.97
CA ASN A 42 -30.38 -28.77 11.65
C ASN A 42 -30.79 -27.28 11.73
N GLY A 43 -31.52 -26.90 12.78
CA GLY A 43 -31.87 -25.50 13.07
C GLY A 43 -30.63 -24.64 13.37
N THR A 44 -29.69 -25.16 14.18
CA THR A 44 -28.45 -24.46 14.50
C THR A 44 -27.57 -24.27 13.25
N LYS A 45 -27.48 -25.31 12.39
CA LYS A 45 -26.75 -25.21 11.11
C LYS A 45 -27.35 -24.18 10.18
N ALA A 46 -28.68 -24.13 10.05
CA ALA A 46 -29.38 -23.13 9.24
C ALA A 46 -29.16 -21.70 9.78
N THR A 47 -29.19 -21.51 11.09
CA THR A 47 -28.93 -20.21 11.74
C THR A 47 -27.49 -19.76 11.50
N ILE A 48 -26.49 -20.64 11.67
CA ILE A 48 -25.08 -20.34 11.41
C ILE A 48 -24.89 -19.95 9.94
N ARG A 49 -25.52 -20.66 8.99
CA ARG A 49 -25.44 -20.35 7.56
C ARG A 49 -26.03 -18.97 7.25
N ARG A 50 -27.18 -18.63 7.87
CA ARG A 50 -27.81 -17.31 7.71
C ARG A 50 -26.92 -16.21 8.28
N LEU A 51 -26.37 -16.37 9.49
CA LEU A 51 -25.50 -15.39 10.11
C LEU A 51 -24.20 -15.19 9.33
N LYS A 52 -23.59 -16.26 8.79
CA LYS A 52 -22.42 -16.15 7.91
C LYS A 52 -22.74 -15.39 6.63
N ALA A 53 -23.89 -15.63 6.01
CA ALA A 53 -24.31 -14.90 4.81
C ALA A 53 -24.58 -13.42 5.11
N GLN A 54 -25.17 -13.10 6.26
CA GLN A 54 -25.41 -11.73 6.70
C GLN A 54 -24.08 -11.01 7.00
N LEU A 55 -23.15 -11.65 7.70
CA LEU A 55 -21.82 -11.12 7.97
C LEU A 55 -21.07 -10.81 6.67
N ALA A 56 -21.08 -11.73 5.69
CA ALA A 56 -20.44 -11.54 4.41
C ALA A 56 -21.04 -10.34 3.63
N ARG A 57 -22.36 -10.16 3.66
CA ARG A 57 -23.03 -8.99 3.05
C ARG A 57 -22.62 -7.69 3.73
N THR A 58 -22.61 -7.65 5.07
CA THR A 58 -22.22 -6.46 5.82
C THR A 58 -20.75 -6.12 5.59
N GLN A 59 -19.87 -7.12 5.51
CA GLN A 59 -18.46 -6.91 5.17
C GLN A 59 -18.31 -6.31 3.78
N ALA A 60 -18.99 -6.85 2.76
CA ALA A 60 -18.97 -6.30 1.41
C ALA A 60 -19.47 -4.84 1.35
N GLN A 61 -20.54 -4.51 2.09
CA GLN A 61 -21.02 -3.13 2.19
C GLN A 61 -20.00 -2.19 2.86
N ILE A 62 -19.33 -2.64 3.91
CA ILE A 62 -18.27 -1.86 4.56
C ILE A 62 -17.11 -1.63 3.60
N GLU A 63 -16.68 -2.64 2.85
CA GLU A 63 -15.61 -2.53 1.85
C GLU A 63 -15.98 -1.56 0.73
N GLU A 64 -17.22 -1.62 0.24
CA GLU A 64 -17.74 -0.68 -0.77
C GLU A 64 -17.77 0.78 -0.27
N LEU A 65 -18.29 0.98 0.95
CA LEU A 65 -18.31 2.31 1.58
C LEU A 65 -16.88 2.84 1.85
N GLN A 66 -15.96 1.98 2.26
CA GLN A 66 -14.55 2.36 2.44
C GLN A 66 -13.89 2.71 1.11
N ALA A 67 -14.10 1.91 0.05
CA ALA A 67 -13.57 2.21 -1.27
C ALA A 67 -14.09 3.56 -1.79
N SER A 68 -15.38 3.82 -1.63
CA SER A 68 -15.98 5.11 -1.95
C SER A 68 -15.40 6.27 -1.14
N ALA A 69 -15.12 6.06 0.17
CA ALA A 69 -14.53 7.07 1.05
C ALA A 69 -13.03 7.32 0.81
N ASP A 70 -12.33 6.41 0.10
CA ASP A 70 -10.89 6.46 -0.13
C ASP A 70 -10.52 6.89 -1.56
N THR A 71 -11.53 7.22 -2.40
CA THR A 71 -11.35 7.61 -3.80
C THR A 71 -11.76 9.07 -4.01
N ASP A 72 -11.01 9.79 -4.85
CA ASP A 72 -11.38 11.12 -5.34
C ASP A 72 -12.48 10.97 -6.41
N PHE A 73 -13.63 11.60 -6.19
CA PHE A 73 -14.81 11.46 -7.06
C PHE A 73 -14.62 12.09 -8.46
N LEU A 74 -13.76 13.12 -8.58
CA LEU A 74 -13.50 13.81 -9.85
C LEU A 74 -12.56 13.01 -10.73
N LEU A 75 -11.54 12.39 -10.11
CA LEU A 75 -10.37 11.82 -10.79
C LEU A 75 -10.34 10.30 -10.79
N GLY A 76 -11.12 9.62 -9.94
CA GLY A 76 -11.19 8.16 -9.85
C GLY A 76 -9.92 7.50 -9.29
N ILE A 77 -9.00 8.26 -8.73
CA ILE A 77 -7.78 7.79 -8.07
C ILE A 77 -7.92 7.86 -6.55
N PRO A 78 -7.06 7.21 -5.74
CA PRO A 78 -7.04 7.38 -4.31
C PRO A 78 -7.01 8.84 -3.88
N ASN A 79 -7.89 9.23 -2.94
CA ASN A 79 -7.78 10.50 -2.27
C ASN A 79 -6.69 10.45 -1.18
N ARG A 80 -6.46 11.53 -0.42
CA ARG A 80 -5.45 11.60 0.66
C ARG A 80 -5.52 10.38 1.58
N ARG A 81 -6.70 10.03 2.07
CA ARG A 81 -6.90 8.91 2.99
C ARG A 81 -6.58 7.56 2.33
N GLY A 82 -7.04 7.35 1.11
CA GLY A 82 -6.75 6.17 0.31
C GLY A 82 -5.26 6.02 0.04
N PHE A 83 -4.60 7.11 -0.35
CA PHE A 83 -3.17 7.12 -0.61
C PHE A 83 -2.34 6.86 0.65
N GLU A 84 -2.64 7.50 1.78
CA GLU A 84 -1.95 7.27 3.06
C GLU A 84 -2.07 5.81 3.52
N ARG A 85 -3.21 5.16 3.26
CA ARG A 85 -3.39 3.74 3.53
C ARG A 85 -2.47 2.87 2.67
N GLU A 86 -2.36 3.16 1.38
CA GLU A 86 -1.46 2.43 0.47
C GLU A 86 0.01 2.68 0.82
N LEU A 87 0.38 3.92 1.17
CA LEU A 87 1.73 4.25 1.64
C LEU A 87 2.11 3.47 2.91
N ASN A 88 1.20 3.39 3.89
CA ASN A 88 1.43 2.61 5.11
C ASN A 88 1.60 1.11 4.81
N ARG A 89 0.82 0.55 3.88
CA ARG A 89 0.97 -0.85 3.40
C ARG A 89 2.31 -1.06 2.73
N ALA A 90 2.72 -0.13 1.87
CA ALA A 90 3.99 -0.18 1.17
C ALA A 90 5.18 -0.15 2.15
N ILE A 91 5.16 0.75 3.13
CA ILE A 91 6.19 0.82 4.16
C ILE A 91 6.25 -0.47 4.99
N ALA A 92 5.11 -1.04 5.36
CA ALA A 92 5.07 -2.32 6.06
C ALA A 92 5.68 -3.46 5.21
N TYR A 93 5.41 -3.47 3.90
CA TYR A 93 6.00 -4.42 2.95
C TYR A 93 7.51 -4.22 2.82
N ILE A 94 7.96 -2.97 2.65
CA ILE A 94 9.39 -2.59 2.55
C ILE A 94 10.15 -3.05 3.80
N LYS A 95 9.61 -2.80 5.00
CA LYS A 95 10.21 -3.25 6.28
C LYS A 95 10.34 -4.77 6.36
N ARG A 96 9.33 -5.51 5.90
CA ARG A 96 9.30 -6.98 5.97
C ARG A 96 10.24 -7.64 4.96
N TYR A 97 10.26 -7.15 3.74
CA TYR A 97 10.94 -7.81 2.61
C TYR A 97 12.22 -7.10 2.19
N ARG A 98 12.61 -6.01 2.86
CA ARG A 98 13.75 -5.16 2.52
C ARG A 98 13.72 -4.68 1.07
N ALA A 99 12.52 -4.43 0.56
CA ALA A 99 12.31 -3.80 -0.73
C ALA A 99 12.68 -2.31 -0.66
N GLY A 100 12.75 -1.64 -1.80
CA GLY A 100 12.93 -0.20 -1.91
C GLY A 100 11.76 0.42 -2.64
N GLY A 101 11.56 1.71 -2.44
CA GLY A 101 10.58 2.51 -3.17
C GLY A 101 10.87 3.99 -3.06
N ALA A 102 10.07 4.80 -3.73
CA ALA A 102 10.13 6.25 -3.64
C ALA A 102 8.72 6.81 -3.52
N LEU A 103 8.61 7.87 -2.74
CA LEU A 103 7.45 8.73 -2.67
C LEU A 103 7.77 10.01 -3.44
N VAL A 104 6.90 10.38 -4.37
CA VAL A 104 6.96 11.67 -5.07
C VAL A 104 5.72 12.45 -4.66
N VAL A 105 5.90 13.67 -4.15
CA VAL A 105 4.82 14.65 -3.97
C VAL A 105 4.93 15.68 -5.06
N LEU A 106 3.81 16.03 -5.67
CA LEU A 106 3.72 16.91 -6.83
C LEU A 106 2.61 17.94 -6.61
N ASP A 107 2.89 19.20 -6.89
CA ASP A 107 1.94 20.30 -6.83
C ASP A 107 1.78 20.91 -8.23
N VAL A 108 0.53 21.12 -8.67
CA VAL A 108 0.23 21.72 -9.97
C VAL A 108 0.41 23.23 -9.91
N ASP A 109 1.30 23.73 -10.73
CA ASP A 109 1.56 25.15 -10.83
C ASP A 109 0.41 25.88 -11.57
N ARG A 110 0.03 27.05 -11.07
CA ARG A 110 -0.94 27.95 -11.69
C ARG A 110 -2.38 27.44 -11.83
N LEU A 111 -2.80 26.39 -11.11
CA LEU A 111 -4.18 25.93 -11.16
C LEU A 111 -5.17 27.01 -10.70
N LYS A 112 -4.82 27.77 -9.65
CA LYS A 112 -5.67 28.85 -9.15
C LYS A 112 -5.89 29.95 -10.19
N PRO A 113 -4.87 30.55 -10.84
CA PRO A 113 -5.08 31.49 -11.95
C PRO A 113 -5.95 30.95 -13.09
N ILE A 114 -5.85 29.65 -13.42
CA ILE A 114 -6.71 29.02 -14.43
C ILE A 114 -8.17 29.03 -13.96
N ASN A 115 -8.44 28.61 -12.71
CA ASN A 115 -9.77 28.64 -12.13
C ASN A 115 -10.34 30.05 -12.08
N ASP A 116 -9.54 31.02 -11.69
CA ASP A 116 -9.98 32.41 -11.57
C ASP A 116 -10.32 33.03 -12.93
N ALA A 117 -9.60 32.63 -14.00
CA ALA A 117 -9.81 33.17 -15.35
C ALA A 117 -10.88 32.44 -16.16
N PHE A 118 -11.01 31.10 -16.01
CA PHE A 118 -11.83 30.23 -16.87
C PHE A 118 -12.85 29.38 -16.10
N GLY A 119 -12.92 29.56 -14.78
CA GLY A 119 -13.84 28.83 -13.90
C GLY A 119 -13.35 27.43 -13.51
N HIS A 120 -13.98 26.85 -12.48
CA HIS A 120 -13.59 25.55 -11.92
C HIS A 120 -13.66 24.39 -12.92
N ALA A 121 -14.57 24.46 -13.91
CA ALA A 121 -14.68 23.43 -14.94
C ALA A 121 -13.39 23.33 -15.80
N ALA A 122 -12.70 24.46 -16.04
CA ALA A 122 -11.40 24.47 -16.72
C ALA A 122 -10.30 23.82 -15.86
N GLY A 123 -10.25 24.15 -14.57
CA GLY A 123 -9.33 23.48 -13.63
C GLY A 123 -9.58 21.99 -13.51
N ASP A 124 -10.83 21.54 -13.50
CA ASP A 124 -11.19 20.12 -13.49
C ASP A 124 -10.69 19.39 -14.74
N GLN A 125 -10.73 20.03 -15.92
CA GLN A 125 -10.17 19.48 -17.15
C GLN A 125 -8.65 19.36 -17.06
N VAL A 126 -7.97 20.38 -16.54
CA VAL A 126 -6.52 20.35 -16.30
C VAL A 126 -6.14 19.21 -15.37
N LEU A 127 -6.82 19.07 -14.24
CA LEU A 127 -6.57 17.99 -13.27
C LEU A 127 -6.78 16.60 -13.88
N LYS A 128 -7.81 16.40 -14.69
CA LYS A 128 -8.09 15.13 -15.41
C LYS A 128 -6.98 14.80 -16.41
N ALA A 129 -6.52 15.78 -17.16
CA ALA A 129 -5.42 15.58 -18.11
C ALA A 129 -4.12 15.23 -17.39
N ILE A 130 -3.80 15.91 -16.28
CA ILE A 130 -2.63 15.62 -15.45
C ILE A 130 -2.68 14.18 -14.93
N VAL A 131 -3.80 13.75 -14.35
CA VAL A 131 -3.95 12.37 -13.85
C VAL A 131 -3.77 11.35 -14.99
N THR A 132 -4.35 11.60 -16.16
CA THR A 132 -4.17 10.73 -17.32
C THR A 132 -2.69 10.62 -17.70
N THR A 133 -1.97 11.75 -17.71
CA THR A 133 -0.53 11.80 -17.98
C THR A 133 0.28 11.06 -16.91
N LEU A 134 -0.02 11.27 -15.63
CA LEU A 134 0.65 10.57 -14.53
C LEU A 134 0.44 9.05 -14.62
N LEU A 135 -0.79 8.59 -14.85
CA LEU A 135 -1.12 7.17 -14.96
C LEU A 135 -0.44 6.51 -16.17
N ALA A 136 -0.26 7.24 -17.29
CA ALA A 136 0.49 6.74 -18.45
C ALA A 136 2.00 6.60 -18.18
N GLN A 137 2.53 7.31 -17.20
CA GLN A 137 3.94 7.34 -16.86
C GLN A 137 4.34 6.38 -15.74
N VAL A 138 3.40 5.70 -15.09
CA VAL A 138 3.65 4.79 -13.97
C VAL A 138 3.27 3.35 -14.32
N ARG A 139 3.77 2.39 -13.56
CA ARG A 139 3.45 0.96 -13.73
C ARG A 139 2.15 0.62 -13.00
N ALA A 140 1.52 -0.49 -13.36
CA ALA A 140 0.33 -0.99 -12.68
C ALA A 140 0.53 -1.30 -11.17
N SER A 141 1.78 -1.51 -10.74
CA SER A 141 2.15 -1.71 -9.33
C SER A 141 2.31 -0.41 -8.55
N ASP A 142 2.47 0.71 -9.24
CA ASP A 142 2.66 2.01 -8.62
C ASP A 142 1.29 2.62 -8.27
N VAL A 143 1.26 3.55 -7.35
CA VAL A 143 0.02 4.18 -6.89
C VAL A 143 0.09 5.68 -7.14
N VAL A 144 -0.94 6.22 -7.76
CA VAL A 144 -1.14 7.68 -7.90
C VAL A 144 -2.33 8.06 -7.05
N GLY A 145 -2.22 9.13 -6.25
CA GLY A 145 -3.29 9.65 -5.43
C GLY A 145 -3.32 11.17 -5.38
N ARG A 146 -4.47 11.74 -5.00
CA ARG A 146 -4.66 13.17 -4.80
C ARG A 146 -4.61 13.49 -3.31
N LEU A 147 -3.69 14.35 -2.89
CA LEU A 147 -3.57 14.74 -1.48
C LEU A 147 -4.41 15.97 -1.13
N GLY A 148 -4.69 16.83 -2.07
CA GLY A 148 -5.43 18.09 -1.91
C GLY A 148 -5.85 18.66 -3.24
N GLY A 149 -6.27 19.92 -3.28
CA GLY A 149 -6.79 20.58 -4.47
C GLY A 149 -5.95 20.41 -5.73
N ASP A 150 -4.68 20.77 -5.65
CA ASP A 150 -3.66 20.74 -6.72
C ASP A 150 -2.48 19.83 -6.38
N GLU A 151 -2.55 19.09 -5.28
CA GLU A 151 -1.47 18.22 -4.79
C GLU A 151 -1.73 16.75 -5.14
N PHE A 152 -0.73 16.09 -5.71
CA PHE A 152 -0.70 14.67 -6.01
C PHE A 152 0.45 13.97 -5.32
N ALA A 153 0.32 12.67 -5.11
CA ALA A 153 1.40 11.82 -4.63
C ALA A 153 1.50 10.54 -5.44
N LEU A 154 2.72 10.05 -5.63
CA LEU A 154 3.01 8.81 -6.32
C LEU A 154 3.88 7.93 -5.45
N LEU A 155 3.48 6.67 -5.32
CA LEU A 155 4.27 5.62 -4.71
C LEU A 155 4.86 4.75 -5.81
N LEU A 156 6.18 4.77 -5.94
CA LEU A 156 6.93 4.10 -6.99
C LEU A 156 7.80 3.00 -6.41
N TRP A 157 7.78 1.81 -7.02
CA TRP A 157 8.49 0.64 -6.53
C TRP A 157 9.86 0.45 -7.22
N ASN A 158 10.83 -0.04 -6.43
CA ASN A 158 12.14 -0.47 -6.92
C ASN A 158 12.89 0.62 -7.72
N LEU A 159 12.95 1.82 -7.18
CA LEU A 159 13.75 2.91 -7.72
C LEU A 159 14.91 3.26 -6.79
N SER A 160 16.06 3.52 -7.37
CA SER A 160 17.15 4.20 -6.67
C SER A 160 16.82 5.69 -6.48
N GLU A 161 17.55 6.38 -5.63
CA GLU A 161 17.36 7.82 -5.44
C GLU A 161 17.56 8.60 -6.74
N THR A 162 18.58 8.24 -7.53
CA THR A 162 18.85 8.84 -8.84
C THR A 162 17.70 8.61 -9.81
N ASP A 163 17.20 7.37 -9.91
CA ASP A 163 16.09 7.03 -10.81
C ASP A 163 14.79 7.70 -10.37
N ALA A 164 14.54 7.81 -9.06
CA ALA A 164 13.37 8.48 -8.53
C ALA A 164 13.38 9.99 -8.83
N LYS A 165 14.54 10.66 -8.71
CA LYS A 165 14.71 12.06 -9.11
C LYS A 165 14.57 12.26 -10.61
N ALA A 166 15.16 11.39 -11.43
CA ALA A 166 14.99 11.41 -12.88
C ALA A 166 13.51 11.19 -13.27
N LYS A 167 12.83 10.27 -12.59
CA LYS A 167 11.41 10.05 -12.82
C LYS A 167 10.56 11.26 -12.45
N ALA A 168 10.83 11.91 -11.32
CA ALA A 168 10.14 13.13 -10.93
C ALA A 168 10.32 14.24 -11.99
N ALA A 169 11.53 14.45 -12.51
CA ALA A 169 11.78 15.39 -13.60
C ALA A 169 11.00 15.03 -14.88
N THR A 170 10.97 13.75 -15.26
CA THR A 170 10.16 13.28 -16.41
C THR A 170 8.67 13.56 -16.22
N LEU A 171 8.15 13.44 -15.00
CA LEU A 171 6.75 13.74 -14.68
C LEU A 171 6.47 15.26 -14.77
N GLU A 172 7.39 16.11 -14.27
CA GLU A 172 7.31 17.56 -14.44
C GLU A 172 7.27 17.93 -15.94
N GLU A 173 8.22 17.42 -16.74
CA GLU A 173 8.30 17.68 -18.18
C GLU A 173 7.04 17.23 -18.93
N ALA A 174 6.51 16.07 -18.59
CA ALA A 174 5.28 15.56 -19.22
C ALA A 174 4.05 16.43 -18.92
N ILE A 175 3.98 17.02 -17.72
CA ILE A 175 2.91 17.95 -17.35
C ILE A 175 3.14 19.33 -17.97
N ASP A 176 4.37 19.83 -17.98
CA ASP A 176 4.74 21.11 -18.62
C ASP A 176 4.43 21.12 -20.12
N GLY A 177 4.47 19.94 -20.76
CA GLY A 177 4.09 19.77 -22.17
C GLY A 177 2.58 19.81 -22.45
N LEU A 178 1.73 19.82 -21.40
CA LEU A 178 0.28 19.87 -21.58
C LEU A 178 -0.18 21.28 -21.96
N THR A 179 -0.98 21.34 -23.03
CA THR A 179 -1.58 22.59 -23.50
C THR A 179 -3.11 22.45 -23.52
N PHE A 180 -3.79 23.53 -23.17
CA PHE A 180 -5.25 23.60 -23.09
C PHE A 180 -5.74 24.81 -23.85
N GLU A 181 -6.90 24.70 -24.48
CA GLU A 181 -7.55 25.84 -25.13
C GLU A 181 -8.85 26.17 -24.39
N PHE A 182 -8.92 27.39 -23.85
CA PHE A 182 -10.12 27.91 -23.21
C PHE A 182 -10.41 29.31 -23.78
N ASP A 183 -11.62 29.51 -24.26
CA ASP A 183 -12.10 30.78 -24.83
C ASP A 183 -11.14 31.34 -25.90
N GLY A 184 -10.56 30.48 -26.74
CA GLY A 184 -9.60 30.85 -27.80
C GLY A 184 -8.22 31.26 -27.28
N ARG A 185 -7.90 30.99 -26.01
CA ARG A 185 -6.60 31.21 -25.40
C ARG A 185 -5.91 29.89 -25.09
N THR A 186 -4.66 29.76 -25.52
CA THR A 186 -3.82 28.62 -25.18
C THR A 186 -3.17 28.86 -23.81
N ILE A 187 -3.36 27.91 -22.89
CA ILE A 187 -2.70 27.90 -21.58
C ILE A 187 -1.90 26.62 -21.41
N THR A 188 -0.85 26.69 -20.58
CA THR A 188 -0.04 25.52 -20.20
C THR A 188 -0.22 25.23 -18.71
N ALA A 189 -0.22 23.96 -18.36
CA ALA A 189 -0.03 23.53 -16.99
C ALA A 189 1.47 23.47 -16.66
N GLY A 190 1.77 23.31 -15.39
CA GLY A 190 3.10 23.03 -14.89
C GLY A 190 3.00 22.25 -13.60
N ALA A 191 4.08 21.61 -13.19
CA ALA A 191 4.13 20.95 -11.90
C ALA A 191 5.52 21.04 -11.28
N SER A 192 5.55 21.04 -9.95
CA SER A 192 6.77 20.98 -9.16
C SER A 192 6.74 19.71 -8.31
N ALA A 193 7.80 18.90 -8.36
CA ALA A 193 7.86 17.61 -7.70
C ALA A 193 8.98 17.52 -6.66
N GLY A 194 8.72 16.82 -5.56
CA GLY A 194 9.69 16.47 -4.52
C GLY A 194 9.72 14.97 -4.26
N VAL A 195 10.88 14.44 -3.91
CA VAL A 195 11.12 13.00 -3.77
C VAL A 195 11.60 12.67 -2.36
N ALA A 196 11.05 11.62 -1.78
CA ALA A 196 11.58 10.95 -0.60
C ALA A 196 11.78 9.45 -0.89
N ILE A 197 12.92 8.91 -0.47
CA ILE A 197 13.21 7.48 -0.62
C ILE A 197 12.58 6.70 0.53
N LEU A 198 11.99 5.56 0.19
CA LEU A 198 11.36 4.65 1.15
C LEU A 198 12.26 3.43 1.39
N ASP A 199 12.64 3.25 2.65
CA ASP A 199 13.49 2.18 3.14
C ASP A 199 12.87 1.48 4.37
N THR A 200 13.65 0.62 5.01
CA THR A 200 13.22 -0.12 6.21
C THR A 200 13.01 0.73 7.46
N HIS A 201 13.47 1.98 7.46
CA HIS A 201 13.35 2.92 8.58
C HIS A 201 12.27 3.98 8.35
N SER A 202 11.69 4.02 7.15
CA SER A 202 10.72 5.03 6.76
C SER A 202 9.42 4.95 7.57
N GLU A 203 8.84 6.11 7.83
CA GLU A 203 7.50 6.31 8.42
C GLU A 203 6.69 7.19 7.49
N ALA A 204 5.40 6.90 7.30
CA ALA A 204 4.56 7.56 6.29
C ALA A 204 4.51 9.08 6.45
N GLY A 205 4.29 9.58 7.68
CA GLY A 205 4.24 11.02 7.96
C GLY A 205 5.56 11.72 7.60
N ARG A 206 6.68 11.17 8.06
CA ARG A 206 8.01 11.73 7.76
C ARG A 206 8.38 11.67 6.28
N ALA A 207 7.99 10.61 5.59
CA ALA A 207 8.23 10.50 4.16
C ALA A 207 7.43 11.56 3.38
N LEU A 208 6.16 11.79 3.75
CA LEU A 208 5.35 12.86 3.17
C LEU A 208 5.96 14.24 3.45
N GLU A 209 6.34 14.53 4.68
CA GLU A 209 7.01 15.80 5.05
C GLU A 209 8.32 16.02 4.28
N ALA A 210 9.13 14.97 4.11
CA ALA A 210 10.38 15.07 3.38
C ALA A 210 10.17 15.33 1.89
N ALA A 211 9.21 14.63 1.25
CA ALA A 211 8.86 14.84 -0.14
C ALA A 211 8.24 16.22 -0.38
N ASP A 212 7.34 16.67 0.51
CA ASP A 212 6.72 17.99 0.47
C ASP A 212 7.77 19.12 0.58
N SER A 213 8.71 19.00 1.54
CA SER A 213 9.81 19.95 1.69
C SER A 213 10.67 20.03 0.44
N ALA A 214 10.99 18.90 -0.19
CA ALA A 214 11.75 18.85 -1.44
C ALA A 214 10.96 19.50 -2.59
N MET A 215 9.66 19.25 -2.69
CA MET A 215 8.75 19.85 -3.67
C MET A 215 8.69 21.37 -3.50
N TYR A 216 8.59 21.86 -2.26
CA TYR A 216 8.57 23.30 -1.99
C TYR A 216 9.84 24.00 -2.45
N VAL A 217 11.02 23.40 -2.22
CA VAL A 217 12.31 23.91 -2.73
C VAL A 217 12.31 23.95 -4.26
N ARG A 218 11.86 22.87 -4.91
CA ARG A 218 11.76 22.81 -6.38
C ARG A 218 10.83 23.89 -6.94
N LYS A 219 9.67 24.07 -6.30
CA LYS A 219 8.69 25.10 -6.69
C LYS A 219 9.27 26.52 -6.59
N ALA A 220 10.08 26.80 -5.56
CA ALA A 220 10.76 28.08 -5.41
C ALA A 220 11.78 28.32 -6.55
N LEU A 221 12.58 27.30 -6.90
CA LEU A 221 13.54 27.39 -8.00
C LEU A 221 12.87 27.67 -9.34
N ARG A 222 11.79 26.93 -9.67
CA ARG A 222 11.03 27.14 -10.92
C ARG A 222 10.41 28.54 -11.04
N ARG A 223 9.97 29.12 -9.92
CA ARG A 223 9.48 30.51 -9.92
C ARG A 223 10.58 31.53 -10.29
N HIS A 224 11.81 31.29 -9.84
CA HIS A 224 12.96 32.14 -10.18
C HIS A 224 13.41 31.94 -11.64
N GLU A 225 13.31 30.72 -12.18
CA GLU A 225 13.64 30.43 -13.58
C GLU A 225 12.63 31.05 -14.57
N ALA A 226 11.39 31.30 -14.14
CA ALA A 226 10.30 31.86 -14.95
C ALA A 226 10.16 33.39 -14.85
N SER A 227 10.99 34.07 -14.03
CA SER A 227 10.97 35.52 -13.80
C SER A 227 12.08 36.21 -14.58
#